data_6a787f82de56c90db98f5eff4a8d8673
#
_entry.id   6a787f82de56c90db98f5eff4a8d8673
#
_cell.length_a   1.000
_cell.length_b   1.000
_cell.length_c   1.000
_cell.angle_alpha   90.00
_cell.angle_beta   90.00
_cell.angle_gamma   90.00
#
_symmetry.space_group_name_H-M   'P 1'
#
loop_
_entity.id
_entity.type
_entity.pdbx_description
1 polymer ?
#
loop_
_entity_poly.entity_id
_entity_poly.type
_entity_poly.pdbx_seq_one_letter_code
_entity_poly.pdbx_strand_id
1 'polypeptide(L)'
;MLTMVRQSMHRRISLTMVIKKRELLFSVIIVCVLLCLGLFISGKISYGAAQTAEKYATATIIEDHSQFRYGMDTNFGNVLLYGELRTDSPVTFDEIGNGYIYIEKVREDYTRHTRTVTKKDSNGNTYTETEVYYSWDYVSSEHLATDTIVFLDEPFSYGTISLPVRRLSLADAGIEKQRWNYIYKNSDTRYYYNVTDVSLVGTVFATLSDGTIKNASSLYENDTPTEVIESVQQSETLYLIFFWLAWVVFMAGCVYGFLYLENRWLD
;
A
#
# COMPACT_ATOMS: atom_id res chain seq x y z
N MET A 1 -60.35 33.04 17.53
CA MET A 1 -60.65 32.10 16.48
C MET A 1 -59.99 32.58 15.21
N LEU A 2 -58.72 32.25 15.02
CA LEU A 2 -58.01 32.51 13.76
C LEU A 2 -56.80 31.55 13.77
N THR A 3 -56.91 30.52 12.99
CA THR A 3 -55.93 29.48 12.71
C THR A 3 -54.81 30.07 11.87
N MET A 4 -53.60 30.24 12.43
CA MET A 4 -52.39 30.51 11.68
C MET A 4 -51.79 29.20 11.15
N VAL A 5 -52.00 28.98 9.88
CA VAL A 5 -51.33 27.92 9.13
C VAL A 5 -49.83 28.31 8.98
N ARG A 6 -48.96 27.58 9.66
CA ARG A 6 -47.49 27.71 9.55
C ARG A 6 -47.03 26.98 8.30
N GLN A 7 -46.91 27.68 7.18
CA GLN A 7 -46.22 27.15 6.00
C GLN A 7 -44.72 26.98 6.32
N SER A 8 -44.31 25.74 6.51
CA SER A 8 -42.92 25.38 6.52
C SER A 8 -42.37 25.46 5.09
N MET A 9 -41.61 26.50 4.81
CA MET A 9 -40.93 26.71 3.56
C MET A 9 -39.74 25.73 3.48
N HIS A 10 -39.97 24.52 3.01
CA HIS A 10 -38.92 23.65 2.52
C HIS A 10 -38.30 24.32 1.29
N ARG A 11 -37.19 25.06 1.46
CA ARG A 11 -36.30 25.40 0.34
C ARG A 11 -35.75 24.10 -0.22
N ARG A 12 -36.44 23.51 -1.18
CA ARG A 12 -35.82 22.60 -2.13
C ARG A 12 -34.83 23.43 -2.93
N ILE A 13 -33.55 23.20 -2.68
CA ILE A 13 -32.50 23.67 -3.59
C ILE A 13 -32.68 22.84 -4.86
N SER A 14 -33.51 23.32 -5.78
CA SER A 14 -33.53 22.78 -7.13
C SER A 14 -32.26 23.31 -7.82
N LEU A 15 -31.24 22.46 -7.89
CA LEU A 15 -30.08 22.65 -8.75
C LEU A 15 -30.53 22.48 -10.22
N THR A 16 -31.35 23.40 -10.71
CA THR A 16 -31.62 23.52 -12.15
C THR A 16 -30.49 24.32 -12.75
N MET A 17 -29.38 23.66 -13.09
CA MET A 17 -28.36 24.23 -13.95
C MET A 17 -28.99 24.49 -15.34
N VAL A 18 -29.13 25.74 -15.73
CA VAL A 18 -29.56 26.11 -17.08
C VAL A 18 -28.32 26.11 -17.97
N ILE A 19 -28.09 25.02 -18.69
CA ILE A 19 -26.92 24.87 -19.58
C ILE A 19 -27.21 25.61 -20.89
N LYS A 20 -26.42 26.62 -21.21
CA LYS A 20 -26.46 27.35 -22.49
C LYS A 20 -25.69 26.58 -23.57
N LYS A 21 -26.06 26.78 -24.84
CA LYS A 21 -25.39 26.12 -26.00
C LYS A 21 -23.87 26.35 -26.01
N ARG A 22 -23.41 27.52 -25.58
CA ARG A 22 -21.98 27.85 -25.46
C ARG A 22 -21.27 27.00 -24.39
N GLU A 23 -21.87 26.85 -23.24
CA GLU A 23 -21.34 26.05 -22.12
C GLU A 23 -21.23 24.56 -22.47
N LEU A 24 -22.23 24.06 -23.22
CA LEU A 24 -22.18 22.70 -23.74
C LEU A 24 -20.98 22.49 -24.69
N LEU A 25 -20.75 23.48 -25.61
CA LEU A 25 -19.62 23.40 -26.54
C LEU A 25 -18.28 23.39 -25.81
N PHE A 26 -18.07 24.28 -24.84
CA PHE A 26 -16.84 24.30 -24.03
C PHE A 26 -16.66 23.03 -23.17
N SER A 27 -17.74 22.51 -22.59
CA SER A 27 -17.71 21.24 -21.88
C SER A 27 -17.25 20.08 -22.76
N VAL A 28 -17.73 20.01 -24.00
CA VAL A 28 -17.29 19.01 -24.99
C VAL A 28 -15.80 19.18 -25.31
N ILE A 29 -15.34 20.42 -25.53
CA ILE A 29 -13.91 20.68 -25.78
C ILE A 29 -13.06 20.23 -24.60
N ILE A 30 -13.45 20.55 -23.36
CA ILE A 30 -12.76 20.13 -22.15
C ILE A 30 -12.67 18.60 -22.10
N VAL A 31 -13.77 17.88 -22.32
CA VAL A 31 -13.80 16.42 -22.35
C VAL A 31 -12.88 15.87 -23.43
N CYS A 32 -12.90 16.41 -24.66
CA CYS A 32 -12.02 15.94 -25.72
C CYS A 32 -10.55 16.14 -25.39
N VAL A 33 -10.16 17.29 -24.84
CA VAL A 33 -8.77 17.55 -24.43
C VAL A 33 -8.34 16.58 -23.32
N LEU A 34 -9.19 16.39 -22.30
CA LEU A 34 -8.91 15.47 -21.21
C LEU A 34 -8.87 14.00 -21.67
N LEU A 35 -9.71 13.60 -22.63
CA LEU A 35 -9.63 12.27 -23.23
C LEU A 35 -8.30 12.06 -23.96
N CYS A 36 -7.85 13.02 -24.76
CA CYS A 36 -6.55 12.94 -25.43
C CYS A 36 -5.40 12.84 -24.43
N LEU A 37 -5.43 13.61 -23.35
CA LEU A 37 -4.44 13.52 -22.26
C LEU A 37 -4.50 12.16 -21.56
N GLY A 38 -5.70 11.65 -21.27
CA GLY A 38 -5.91 10.34 -20.66
C GLY A 38 -5.35 9.21 -21.52
N LEU A 39 -5.58 9.24 -22.83
CA LEU A 39 -5.01 8.27 -23.78
C LEU A 39 -3.47 8.35 -23.80
N PHE A 40 -2.90 9.55 -23.79
CA PHE A 40 -1.45 9.70 -23.75
C PHE A 40 -0.84 9.15 -22.46
N ILE A 41 -1.43 9.46 -21.30
CA ILE A 41 -0.95 8.98 -20.00
C ILE A 41 -1.13 7.46 -19.89
N SER A 42 -2.30 6.92 -20.24
CA SER A 42 -2.55 5.48 -20.22
C SER A 42 -1.61 4.70 -21.12
N GLY A 43 -1.27 5.26 -22.29
CA GLY A 43 -0.26 4.68 -23.18
C GLY A 43 1.14 4.61 -22.57
N LYS A 44 1.54 5.61 -21.76
CA LYS A 44 2.81 5.57 -21.04
C LYS A 44 2.80 4.54 -19.90
N ILE A 45 1.69 4.42 -19.18
CA ILE A 45 1.50 3.41 -18.13
C ILE A 45 1.58 2.01 -18.74
N SER A 46 0.80 1.76 -19.79
CA SER A 46 0.80 0.46 -20.49
C SER A 46 2.16 0.08 -21.05
N TYR A 47 2.87 1.03 -21.67
CA TYR A 47 4.21 0.76 -22.19
C TYR A 47 5.21 0.37 -21.09
N GLY A 48 5.21 1.09 -19.94
CA GLY A 48 6.09 0.75 -18.81
C GLY A 48 5.74 -0.59 -18.17
N ALA A 49 4.46 -0.91 -18.04
CA ALA A 49 4.00 -2.17 -17.50
C ALA A 49 4.33 -3.34 -18.44
N ALA A 50 4.10 -3.18 -19.75
CA ALA A 50 4.44 -4.18 -20.77
C ALA A 50 5.94 -4.49 -20.78
N GLN A 51 6.81 -3.48 -20.66
CA GLN A 51 8.26 -3.70 -20.54
C GLN A 51 8.62 -4.51 -19.28
N THR A 52 7.93 -4.26 -18.16
CA THR A 52 8.14 -5.01 -16.92
C THR A 52 7.67 -6.45 -17.09
N ALA A 53 6.47 -6.65 -17.62
CA ALA A 53 5.92 -7.98 -17.88
C ALA A 53 6.83 -8.80 -18.84
N GLU A 54 7.37 -8.16 -19.87
CA GLU A 54 8.31 -8.80 -20.80
C GLU A 54 9.60 -9.22 -20.09
N LYS A 55 10.18 -8.39 -19.22
CA LYS A 55 11.36 -8.75 -18.42
C LYS A 55 11.13 -9.98 -17.55
N TYR A 56 9.97 -10.08 -16.92
CA TYR A 56 9.61 -11.25 -16.12
C TYR A 56 9.34 -12.48 -16.99
N ALA A 57 8.60 -12.34 -18.09
CA ALA A 57 8.27 -13.43 -18.98
C ALA A 57 9.48 -14.03 -19.73
N THR A 58 10.52 -13.21 -19.97
CA THR A 58 11.76 -13.64 -20.65
C THR A 58 12.87 -14.01 -19.68
N ALA A 59 12.67 -13.84 -18.38
CA ALA A 59 13.66 -14.19 -17.36
C ALA A 59 13.87 -15.72 -17.32
N THR A 60 15.10 -16.14 -17.14
CA THR A 60 15.42 -17.56 -16.96
C THR A 60 15.00 -18.00 -15.56
N ILE A 61 14.24 -19.08 -15.47
CA ILE A 61 13.87 -19.69 -14.18
C ILE A 61 15.02 -20.54 -13.68
N ILE A 62 15.42 -20.33 -12.44
CA ILE A 62 16.50 -21.06 -11.76
C ILE A 62 15.98 -21.54 -10.40
N GLU A 63 16.06 -22.86 -10.18
CA GLU A 63 15.61 -23.55 -8.96
C GLU A 63 16.75 -24.37 -8.32
N ASP A 64 17.89 -24.47 -9.02
CA ASP A 64 19.00 -25.31 -8.66
C ASP A 64 20.24 -24.48 -8.31
N HIS A 65 20.91 -24.83 -7.21
CA HIS A 65 22.11 -24.15 -6.71
C HIS A 65 23.24 -24.08 -7.76
N SER A 66 23.48 -25.14 -8.52
CA SER A 66 24.57 -25.16 -9.48
C SER A 66 24.31 -24.24 -10.68
N GLN A 67 23.06 -24.18 -11.13
CA GLN A 67 22.65 -23.22 -12.17
C GLN A 67 22.70 -21.78 -11.64
N PHE A 68 22.31 -21.56 -10.39
CA PHE A 68 22.36 -20.24 -9.76
C PHE A 68 23.80 -19.72 -9.69
N ARG A 69 24.72 -20.54 -9.20
CA ARG A 69 26.13 -20.19 -9.12
C ARG A 69 26.76 -19.94 -10.49
N TYR A 70 26.47 -20.83 -11.45
CA TYR A 70 26.91 -20.64 -12.84
C TYR A 70 26.36 -19.32 -13.43
N GLY A 71 25.09 -19.00 -13.15
CA GLY A 71 24.47 -17.76 -13.62
C GLY A 71 25.13 -16.50 -13.05
N MET A 72 25.55 -16.51 -11.77
CA MET A 72 26.29 -15.41 -11.16
C MET A 72 27.68 -15.24 -11.81
N ASP A 73 28.40 -16.35 -12.04
CA ASP A 73 29.76 -16.34 -12.61
C ASP A 73 29.79 -15.90 -14.09
N THR A 74 28.70 -16.18 -14.83
CA THR A 74 28.60 -15.90 -16.27
C THR A 74 27.79 -14.67 -16.63
N ASN A 75 27.33 -13.89 -15.64
CA ASN A 75 26.49 -12.71 -15.84
C ASN A 75 25.22 -13.02 -16.66
N PHE A 76 24.42 -13.96 -16.20
CA PHE A 76 23.28 -14.52 -16.92
C PHE A 76 22.18 -13.47 -17.22
N GLY A 77 22.18 -12.33 -16.53
CA GLY A 77 21.18 -11.28 -16.69
C GLY A 77 19.94 -11.50 -15.83
N ASN A 78 18.74 -11.27 -16.41
CA ASN A 78 17.48 -11.37 -15.68
C ASN A 78 17.07 -12.81 -15.43
N VAL A 79 16.74 -13.11 -14.18
CA VAL A 79 16.34 -14.44 -13.72
C VAL A 79 15.16 -14.36 -12.77
N LEU A 80 14.40 -15.45 -12.68
CA LEU A 80 13.46 -15.75 -11.61
C LEU A 80 14.05 -16.89 -10.78
N LEU A 81 14.44 -16.58 -9.55
CA LEU A 81 15.04 -17.50 -8.60
C LEU A 81 13.93 -18.04 -7.70
N TYR A 82 13.75 -19.34 -7.65
CA TYR A 82 12.77 -19.99 -6.77
C TYR A 82 13.46 -20.93 -5.81
N GLY A 83 13.20 -20.77 -4.52
CA GLY A 83 13.79 -21.64 -3.51
C GLY A 83 13.55 -21.18 -2.09
N GLU A 84 14.22 -21.87 -1.18
CA GLU A 84 14.21 -21.52 0.25
C GLU A 84 15.24 -20.43 0.52
N LEU A 85 14.77 -19.39 1.23
CA LEU A 85 15.58 -18.34 1.83
C LEU A 85 15.55 -18.53 3.34
N ARG A 86 16.72 -18.66 3.98
CA ARG A 86 16.82 -18.91 5.41
C ARG A 86 17.96 -18.15 6.04
N THR A 87 18.05 -18.19 7.35
CA THR A 87 19.24 -17.76 8.11
C THR A 87 19.72 -18.86 9.05
N ASP A 88 21.04 -18.98 9.17
CA ASP A 88 21.68 -19.87 10.13
C ASP A 88 21.97 -19.16 11.48
N SER A 89 21.76 -17.84 11.54
CA SER A 89 22.01 -17.00 12.72
C SER A 89 20.79 -16.13 13.04
N PRO A 90 19.66 -16.73 13.46
CA PRO A 90 18.43 -15.99 13.74
C PRO A 90 18.58 -15.06 14.93
N VAL A 91 17.84 -13.96 14.91
CA VAL A 91 17.78 -12.95 15.97
C VAL A 91 16.43 -12.98 16.67
N THR A 92 16.41 -12.56 17.96
CA THR A 92 15.16 -12.46 18.72
C THR A 92 15.30 -11.49 19.88
N PHE A 93 14.18 -11.06 20.45
CA PHE A 93 14.12 -10.46 21.78
C PHE A 93 13.85 -11.52 22.83
N ASP A 94 14.45 -11.39 24.01
CA ASP A 94 14.37 -12.38 25.11
C ASP A 94 12.92 -12.74 25.46
N GLU A 95 12.01 -11.77 25.41
CA GLU A 95 10.60 -11.97 25.73
C GLU A 95 9.80 -12.74 24.65
N ILE A 96 10.37 -12.93 23.45
CA ILE A 96 9.73 -13.67 22.35
C ILE A 96 10.28 -15.09 22.26
N GLY A 97 11.60 -15.26 22.36
CA GLY A 97 12.27 -16.56 22.43
C GLY A 97 12.45 -17.27 21.09
N ASN A 98 11.54 -17.15 20.12
CA ASN A 98 11.69 -17.74 18.79
C ASN A 98 12.63 -16.90 17.92
N GLY A 99 13.41 -17.56 17.05
CA GLY A 99 14.34 -16.90 16.15
C GLY A 99 13.66 -16.41 14.85
N TYR A 100 14.16 -15.29 14.30
CA TYR A 100 13.67 -14.66 13.08
C TYR A 100 14.84 -14.15 12.23
N ILE A 101 14.62 -13.94 10.94
CA ILE A 101 15.57 -13.18 10.08
C ILE A 101 15.59 -11.72 10.50
N TYR A 102 14.40 -11.16 10.78
CA TYR A 102 14.19 -9.79 11.23
C TYR A 102 13.11 -9.76 12.29
N ILE A 103 13.30 -8.97 13.33
CA ILE A 103 12.28 -8.70 14.34
C ILE A 103 12.34 -7.23 14.74
N GLU A 104 11.19 -6.56 14.72
CA GLU A 104 11.00 -5.19 15.18
C GLU A 104 10.02 -5.18 16.35
N LYS A 105 10.42 -4.55 17.44
CA LYS A 105 9.60 -4.30 18.62
C LYS A 105 9.11 -2.86 18.57
N VAL A 106 7.81 -2.66 18.47
CA VAL A 106 7.17 -1.36 18.43
C VAL A 106 6.49 -1.06 19.75
N ARG A 107 6.81 0.09 20.32
CA ARG A 107 6.22 0.61 21.55
C ARG A 107 5.08 1.55 21.24
N GLU A 108 3.95 1.38 21.92
CA GLU A 108 2.84 2.31 21.96
C GLU A 108 2.52 2.69 23.42
N ASP A 109 2.23 3.96 23.64
CA ASP A 109 1.76 4.47 24.93
C ASP A 109 0.31 4.97 24.82
N TYR A 110 -0.48 4.76 25.86
CA TYR A 110 -1.87 5.23 25.94
C TYR A 110 -1.89 6.67 26.41
N THR A 111 -2.12 7.59 25.49
CA THR A 111 -1.99 9.03 25.72
C THR A 111 -3.32 9.75 25.65
N ARG A 112 -3.37 10.88 26.40
CA ARG A 112 -4.53 11.76 26.46
C ARG A 112 -4.44 12.82 25.37
N HIS A 113 -5.49 12.92 24.57
CA HIS A 113 -5.63 13.95 23.53
C HIS A 113 -6.82 14.85 23.78
N THR A 114 -6.79 16.02 23.14
CA THR A 114 -7.92 16.93 23.09
C THR A 114 -8.22 17.30 21.65
N ARG A 115 -9.51 17.42 21.31
CA ARG A 115 -9.94 17.96 20.01
C ARG A 115 -11.06 18.97 20.24
N THR A 116 -11.06 20.02 19.43
CA THR A 116 -12.16 20.98 19.40
C THR A 116 -13.21 20.50 18.41
N VAL A 117 -14.43 20.30 18.88
CA VAL A 117 -15.57 19.91 18.06
C VAL A 117 -16.61 21.03 18.02
N THR A 118 -17.19 21.23 16.86
CA THR A 118 -18.27 22.21 16.67
C THR A 118 -19.61 21.50 16.81
N LYS A 119 -20.41 21.90 17.78
CA LYS A 119 -21.77 21.36 18.04
C LYS A 119 -22.82 22.43 17.78
N LYS A 120 -24.06 22.01 17.56
CA LYS A 120 -25.22 22.91 17.53
C LYS A 120 -26.10 22.68 18.73
N ASP A 121 -26.56 23.77 19.36
CA ASP A 121 -27.55 23.71 20.42
C ASP A 121 -28.97 23.42 19.88
N SER A 122 -29.93 23.26 20.78
CA SER A 122 -31.34 23.03 20.42
C SER A 122 -31.98 24.19 19.64
N ASN A 123 -31.38 25.38 19.69
CA ASN A 123 -31.82 26.60 19.01
C ASN A 123 -31.12 26.80 17.65
N GLY A 124 -30.19 25.87 17.27
CA GLY A 124 -29.44 25.95 16.02
C GLY A 124 -28.17 26.79 16.08
N ASN A 125 -27.80 27.35 17.23
CA ASN A 125 -26.57 28.13 17.39
C ASN A 125 -25.36 27.18 17.44
N THR A 126 -24.28 27.61 16.81
CA THR A 126 -23.01 26.84 16.76
C THR A 126 -22.12 27.25 17.95
N TYR A 127 -21.65 26.27 18.70
CA TYR A 127 -20.63 26.47 19.74
C TYR A 127 -19.51 25.45 19.59
N THR A 128 -18.36 25.74 20.16
CA THR A 128 -17.20 24.87 20.19
C THR A 128 -17.03 24.27 21.58
N GLU A 129 -16.73 22.98 21.62
CA GLU A 129 -16.45 22.25 22.85
C GLU A 129 -15.14 21.49 22.70
N THR A 130 -14.35 21.42 23.78
CA THR A 130 -13.14 20.60 23.80
C THR A 130 -13.47 19.21 24.34
N GLU A 131 -13.37 18.22 23.49
CA GLU A 131 -13.51 16.81 23.85
C GLU A 131 -12.15 16.22 24.19
N VAL A 132 -12.11 15.42 25.26
CA VAL A 132 -10.95 14.62 25.66
C VAL A 132 -11.17 13.21 25.14
N TYR A 133 -10.14 12.63 24.51
CA TYR A 133 -10.11 11.23 24.13
C TYR A 133 -8.73 10.63 24.42
N TYR A 134 -8.64 9.31 24.39
CA TYR A 134 -7.41 8.58 24.60
C TYR A 134 -7.17 7.67 23.42
N SER A 135 -5.92 7.54 23.01
CA SER A 135 -5.50 6.61 21.97
C SER A 135 -4.15 5.97 22.30
N TRP A 136 -3.90 4.83 21.69
CA TRP A 136 -2.57 4.24 21.67
C TRP A 136 -1.76 4.87 20.56
N ASP A 137 -0.67 5.53 20.95
CA ASP A 137 0.17 6.29 20.02
C ASP A 137 1.54 5.63 19.92
N TYR A 138 2.06 5.57 18.71
CA TYR A 138 3.43 5.14 18.46
C TYR A 138 4.42 6.04 19.20
N VAL A 139 5.39 5.43 19.88
CA VAL A 139 6.46 6.13 20.59
C VAL A 139 7.81 5.89 19.94
N SER A 140 8.16 4.63 19.74
CA SER A 140 9.45 4.21 19.20
C SER A 140 9.40 2.79 18.68
N SER A 141 10.38 2.43 17.87
CA SER A 141 10.66 1.04 17.56
C SER A 141 12.16 0.75 17.68
N GLU A 142 12.47 -0.49 17.97
CA GLU A 142 13.81 -1.07 17.93
C GLU A 142 13.76 -2.37 17.11
N HIS A 143 14.82 -2.68 16.38
CA HIS A 143 14.83 -3.87 15.54
C HIS A 143 16.17 -4.59 15.62
N LEU A 144 16.10 -5.88 15.36
CA LEU A 144 17.25 -6.77 15.17
C LEU A 144 17.10 -7.44 13.80
N ALA A 145 18.21 -7.64 13.13
CA ALA A 145 18.25 -8.37 11.86
C ALA A 145 19.49 -9.27 11.85
N THR A 146 19.41 -10.39 11.17
CA THR A 146 20.57 -11.23 10.89
C THR A 146 21.57 -10.49 9.98
N ASP A 147 22.85 -10.78 10.09
CA ASP A 147 23.83 -10.24 9.17
C ASP A 147 23.82 -10.94 7.80
N THR A 148 23.44 -12.22 7.80
CA THR A 148 23.53 -13.08 6.62
C THR A 148 22.26 -13.87 6.41
N ILE A 149 21.78 -13.89 5.18
CA ILE A 149 20.73 -14.76 4.66
C ILE A 149 21.33 -15.76 3.68
N VAL A 150 20.78 -16.96 3.61
CA VAL A 150 21.17 -17.99 2.64
C VAL A 150 20.02 -18.20 1.68
N PHE A 151 20.25 -18.06 0.39
CA PHE A 151 19.25 -18.28 -0.65
C PHE A 151 19.82 -19.23 -1.72
N LEU A 152 19.10 -20.30 -2.03
CA LEU A 152 19.58 -21.38 -2.89
C LEU A 152 21.01 -21.86 -2.48
N ASP A 153 21.24 -22.02 -1.18
CA ASP A 153 22.51 -22.42 -0.57
C ASP A 153 23.71 -21.47 -0.78
N GLU A 154 23.48 -20.26 -1.28
CA GLU A 154 24.51 -19.21 -1.34
C GLU A 154 24.25 -18.12 -0.29
N PRO A 155 25.29 -17.66 0.44
CA PRO A 155 25.15 -16.62 1.46
C PRO A 155 25.17 -15.21 0.87
N PHE A 156 24.27 -14.36 1.39
CA PHE A 156 24.20 -12.94 1.04
C PHE A 156 24.06 -12.09 2.29
N SER A 157 24.48 -10.83 2.23
CA SER A 157 24.21 -9.88 3.31
C SER A 157 22.71 -9.63 3.43
N TYR A 158 22.23 -9.48 4.67
CA TYR A 158 20.87 -9.01 4.92
C TYR A 158 20.61 -7.69 4.15
N GLY A 159 19.46 -7.60 3.50
CA GLY A 159 19.11 -6.44 2.67
C GLY A 159 19.45 -6.59 1.17
N THR A 160 20.18 -7.65 0.76
CA THR A 160 20.37 -7.97 -0.67
C THR A 160 19.04 -8.27 -1.36
N ILE A 161 18.12 -8.92 -0.65
CA ILE A 161 16.76 -9.22 -1.09
C ILE A 161 15.81 -8.55 -0.09
N SER A 162 14.79 -7.83 -0.59
CA SER A 162 13.74 -7.29 0.27
C SER A 162 12.81 -8.41 0.71
N LEU A 163 12.62 -8.55 2.01
CA LEU A 163 11.84 -9.64 2.61
C LEU A 163 10.48 -9.15 3.11
N PRO A 164 9.44 -9.97 3.06
CA PRO A 164 8.14 -9.63 3.61
C PRO A 164 8.23 -9.54 5.15
N VAL A 165 7.55 -8.55 5.69
CA VAL A 165 7.42 -8.33 7.14
C VAL A 165 5.96 -8.49 7.52
N ARG A 166 5.68 -9.37 8.48
CA ARG A 166 4.33 -9.62 8.99
C ARG A 166 4.21 -9.26 10.46
N ARG A 167 3.00 -9.00 10.92
CA ARG A 167 2.71 -8.88 12.34
C ARG A 167 2.88 -10.24 13.02
N LEU A 168 3.66 -10.31 14.11
CA LEU A 168 3.81 -11.52 14.91
C LEU A 168 2.50 -11.86 15.61
N SER A 169 2.05 -13.10 15.47
CA SER A 169 1.03 -13.67 16.34
C SER A 169 1.72 -14.18 17.61
N LEU A 170 1.35 -13.66 18.77
CA LEU A 170 1.91 -14.09 20.05
C LEU A 170 1.58 -15.56 20.37
N ALA A 171 0.46 -16.08 19.83
CA ALA A 171 0.12 -17.48 19.94
C ALA A 171 1.13 -18.37 19.20
N ASP A 172 1.61 -17.94 18.03
CA ASP A 172 2.63 -18.68 17.25
C ASP A 172 3.99 -18.66 17.96
N ALA A 173 4.25 -17.61 18.75
CA ALA A 173 5.43 -17.51 19.61
C ALA A 173 5.30 -18.30 20.93
N GLY A 174 4.19 -19.02 21.15
CA GLY A 174 3.95 -19.77 22.39
C GLY A 174 3.62 -18.91 23.61
N ILE A 175 3.32 -17.62 23.41
CA ILE A 175 3.00 -16.68 24.47
C ILE A 175 1.48 -16.75 24.72
N GLU A 176 1.08 -17.41 25.80
CA GLU A 176 -0.34 -17.54 26.15
C GLU A 176 -0.93 -16.20 26.65
N LYS A 177 -2.17 -15.93 26.20
CA LYS A 177 -3.10 -14.97 26.79
C LYS A 177 -2.69 -13.48 26.80
N GLN A 178 -2.18 -12.98 25.69
CA GLN A 178 -2.11 -11.53 25.55
C GLN A 178 -3.28 -11.02 24.65
N ARG A 179 -3.90 -9.93 25.08
CA ARG A 179 -5.07 -9.36 24.37
C ARG A 179 -4.64 -8.70 23.05
N TRP A 180 -5.13 -9.20 21.93
CA TRP A 180 -4.93 -8.56 20.61
C TRP A 180 -3.51 -8.54 20.05
N ASN A 181 -2.69 -9.57 20.30
CA ASN A 181 -1.29 -9.61 19.86
C ASN A 181 -0.42 -8.45 20.38
N TYR A 182 -0.69 -7.97 21.59
CA TYR A 182 0.13 -6.98 22.29
C TYR A 182 0.68 -7.57 23.60
N ILE A 183 1.92 -7.24 23.91
CA ILE A 183 2.51 -7.47 25.23
C ILE A 183 2.39 -6.18 26.03
N TYR A 184 1.67 -6.22 27.14
CA TYR A 184 1.47 -5.07 28.03
C TYR A 184 2.55 -5.02 29.09
N LYS A 185 3.33 -3.91 29.14
CA LYS A 185 4.25 -3.65 30.23
C LYS A 185 3.51 -3.15 31.48
N ASN A 186 2.48 -2.33 31.28
CA ASN A 186 1.57 -1.78 32.27
C ASN A 186 0.26 -1.35 31.61
N SER A 187 -0.62 -0.61 32.33
CA SER A 187 -1.88 -0.10 31.79
C SER A 187 -1.72 0.84 30.60
N ASP A 188 -0.60 1.54 30.50
CA ASP A 188 -0.40 2.68 29.64
C ASP A 188 0.72 2.45 28.60
N THR A 189 1.38 1.30 28.63
CA THR A 189 2.44 0.94 27.68
C THR A 189 2.27 -0.49 27.18
N ARG A 190 2.28 -0.65 25.86
CA ARG A 190 2.21 -1.94 25.18
C ARG A 190 3.22 -2.03 24.05
N TYR A 191 3.54 -3.27 23.68
CA TYR A 191 4.43 -3.60 22.57
C TYR A 191 3.74 -4.54 21.60
N TYR A 192 4.14 -4.41 20.33
CA TYR A 192 3.88 -5.41 19.33
C TYR A 192 5.13 -5.65 18.48
N TYR A 193 5.12 -6.76 17.75
CA TYR A 193 6.28 -7.19 16.99
C TYR A 193 5.92 -7.40 15.54
N ASN A 194 6.82 -6.95 14.67
CA ASN A 194 6.80 -7.26 13.25
C ASN A 194 8.00 -8.18 12.98
N VAL A 195 7.82 -9.22 12.18
CA VAL A 195 8.84 -10.26 11.98
C VAL A 195 8.94 -10.68 10.52
N THR A 196 10.12 -11.18 10.17
CA THR A 196 10.35 -12.02 9.00
C THR A 196 10.79 -13.40 9.52
N ASP A 197 10.10 -14.44 9.12
CA ASP A 197 10.34 -15.80 9.61
C ASP A 197 11.74 -16.29 9.28
N VAL A 198 12.24 -17.28 10.05
CA VAL A 198 13.60 -17.82 9.93
C VAL A 198 13.86 -18.51 8.58
N SER A 199 12.81 -19.01 7.94
CA SER A 199 12.82 -19.61 6.62
C SER A 199 11.57 -19.22 5.84
N LEU A 200 11.73 -18.88 4.57
CA LEU A 200 10.69 -18.51 3.62
C LEU A 200 10.96 -19.23 2.31
N VAL A 201 9.91 -19.66 1.62
CA VAL A 201 10.01 -20.20 0.28
C VAL A 201 9.31 -19.26 -0.68
N GLY A 202 9.89 -19.00 -1.84
CA GLY A 202 9.26 -18.13 -2.82
C GLY A 202 10.16 -17.79 -3.99
N THR A 203 9.68 -16.84 -4.79
CA THR A 203 10.34 -16.40 -6.02
C THR A 203 10.92 -14.99 -5.85
N VAL A 204 12.13 -14.77 -6.37
CA VAL A 204 12.77 -13.45 -6.48
C VAL A 204 13.12 -13.19 -7.94
N PHE A 205 12.65 -12.05 -8.48
CA PHE A 205 13.19 -11.56 -9.74
C PHE A 205 14.49 -10.79 -9.48
N ALA A 206 15.53 -11.11 -10.22
CA ALA A 206 16.84 -10.46 -10.02
C ALA A 206 17.66 -10.40 -11.31
N THR A 207 18.75 -9.66 -11.27
CA THR A 207 19.78 -9.68 -12.31
C THR A 207 21.04 -10.32 -11.73
N LEU A 208 21.52 -11.39 -12.35
CA LEU A 208 22.79 -12.03 -11.98
C LEU A 208 23.92 -11.36 -12.73
N SER A 209 24.84 -10.73 -12.02
CA SER A 209 26.05 -10.13 -12.60
C SER A 209 27.14 -9.90 -11.54
N ASP A 210 28.38 -9.91 -11.97
CA ASP A 210 29.57 -9.68 -11.12
C ASP A 210 29.62 -10.61 -9.89
N GLY A 211 29.23 -11.86 -10.06
CA GLY A 211 29.27 -12.87 -9.02
C GLY A 211 28.21 -12.68 -7.90
N THR A 212 27.15 -11.90 -8.13
CA THR A 212 26.12 -11.60 -7.11
C THR A 212 24.74 -11.34 -7.70
N ILE A 213 23.77 -11.20 -6.81
CA ILE A 213 22.41 -10.74 -7.11
C ILE A 213 22.39 -9.22 -7.13
N LYS A 214 21.81 -8.63 -8.19
CA LYS A 214 21.55 -7.19 -8.32
C LYS A 214 20.08 -6.95 -8.68
N ASN A 215 19.59 -5.75 -8.35
CA ASN A 215 18.21 -5.30 -8.66
C ASN A 215 17.15 -6.34 -8.26
N ALA A 216 17.35 -6.97 -7.11
CA ALA A 216 16.40 -7.96 -6.62
C ALA A 216 15.04 -7.31 -6.31
N SER A 217 13.96 -7.95 -6.74
CA SER A 217 12.62 -7.64 -6.26
C SER A 217 12.48 -8.01 -4.79
N SER A 218 11.34 -7.64 -4.18
CA SER A 218 10.93 -8.32 -2.95
C SER A 218 10.70 -9.81 -3.21
N LEU A 219 10.91 -10.64 -2.19
CA LEU A 219 10.54 -12.05 -2.23
C LEU A 219 9.01 -12.16 -2.36
N TYR A 220 8.56 -12.85 -3.40
CA TYR A 220 7.16 -13.28 -3.56
C TYR A 220 6.99 -14.58 -2.78
N GLU A 221 6.54 -14.43 -1.54
CA GLU A 221 6.41 -15.55 -0.59
C GLU A 221 5.33 -16.52 -1.03
N ASN A 222 5.66 -17.81 -1.06
CA ASN A 222 4.81 -18.93 -1.50
C ASN A 222 4.37 -18.91 -2.97
N ASP A 223 4.82 -17.94 -3.77
CA ASP A 223 4.51 -17.89 -5.20
C ASP A 223 5.60 -18.60 -6.02
N THR A 224 5.18 -19.43 -6.94
CA THR A 224 6.06 -20.04 -7.97
C THR A 224 6.43 -19.01 -9.05
N PRO A 225 7.50 -19.22 -9.84
CA PRO A 225 7.87 -18.33 -10.93
C PRO A 225 6.73 -18.06 -11.93
N THR A 226 5.92 -19.07 -12.22
CA THR A 226 4.78 -18.93 -13.13
C THR A 226 3.71 -18.02 -12.56
N GLU A 227 3.37 -18.20 -11.29
CA GLU A 227 2.39 -17.35 -10.59
C GLU A 227 2.86 -15.89 -10.50
N VAL A 228 4.16 -15.67 -10.27
CA VAL A 228 4.74 -14.33 -10.29
C VAL A 228 4.62 -13.69 -11.68
N ILE A 229 4.93 -14.41 -12.76
CA ILE A 229 4.78 -13.91 -14.13
C ILE A 229 3.31 -13.54 -14.40
N GLU A 230 2.38 -14.41 -14.05
CA GLU A 230 0.94 -14.17 -14.22
C GLU A 230 0.47 -12.96 -13.40
N SER A 231 0.90 -12.84 -12.16
CA SER A 231 0.51 -11.71 -11.29
C SER A 231 1.02 -10.36 -11.82
N VAL A 232 2.25 -10.33 -12.36
CA VAL A 232 2.82 -9.13 -12.98
C VAL A 232 2.03 -8.75 -14.25
N GLN A 233 1.66 -9.70 -15.08
CA GLN A 233 0.84 -9.46 -16.29
C GLN A 233 -0.58 -9.00 -15.95
N GLN A 234 -1.21 -9.58 -14.92
CA GLN A 234 -2.56 -9.17 -14.48
C GLN A 234 -2.57 -7.77 -13.85
N SER A 235 -1.51 -7.41 -13.14
CA SER A 235 -1.41 -6.10 -12.48
C SER A 235 -1.49 -4.95 -13.48
N GLU A 236 -0.94 -5.09 -14.68
CA GLU A 236 -1.04 -4.09 -15.77
C GLU A 236 -2.51 -3.75 -16.08
N THR A 237 -3.33 -4.76 -16.29
CA THR A 237 -4.75 -4.59 -16.62
C THR A 237 -5.50 -3.88 -15.49
N LEU A 238 -5.24 -4.24 -14.24
CA LEU A 238 -5.86 -3.63 -13.08
C LEU A 238 -5.47 -2.16 -12.93
N TYR A 239 -4.18 -1.81 -13.11
CA TYR A 239 -3.73 -0.40 -13.07
C TYR A 239 -4.41 0.45 -14.13
N LEU A 240 -4.60 -0.06 -15.35
CA LEU A 240 -5.30 0.65 -16.41
C LEU A 240 -6.80 0.85 -16.08
N ILE A 241 -7.46 -0.16 -15.53
CA ILE A 241 -8.86 -0.07 -15.10
C ILE A 241 -9.01 1.02 -14.01
N PHE A 242 -8.18 0.98 -12.95
CA PHE A 242 -8.22 1.98 -11.89
C PHE A 242 -7.89 3.38 -12.40
N PHE A 243 -6.89 3.51 -13.28
CA PHE A 243 -6.57 4.78 -13.92
C PHE A 243 -7.79 5.36 -14.63
N TRP A 244 -8.46 4.58 -15.49
CA TRP A 244 -9.60 5.06 -16.25
C TRP A 244 -10.82 5.37 -15.37
N LEU A 245 -11.07 4.61 -14.32
CA LEU A 245 -12.12 4.94 -13.34
C LEU A 245 -11.84 6.28 -12.65
N ALA A 246 -10.63 6.49 -12.15
CA ALA A 246 -10.23 7.75 -11.53
C ALA A 246 -10.27 8.92 -12.54
N TRP A 247 -9.84 8.67 -13.79
CA TRP A 247 -9.82 9.67 -14.84
C TRP A 247 -11.22 10.14 -15.24
N VAL A 248 -12.18 9.22 -15.34
CA VAL A 248 -13.60 9.56 -15.62
C VAL A 248 -14.18 10.45 -14.51
N VAL A 249 -13.93 10.11 -13.24
CA VAL A 249 -14.36 10.94 -12.11
C VAL A 249 -13.70 12.33 -12.16
N PHE A 250 -12.42 12.39 -12.49
CA PHE A 250 -11.70 13.65 -12.66
C PHE A 250 -12.28 14.50 -13.79
N MET A 251 -12.56 13.91 -14.97
CA MET A 251 -13.20 14.60 -16.09
C MET A 251 -14.57 15.15 -15.71
N ALA A 252 -15.40 14.35 -15.03
CA ALA A 252 -16.71 14.79 -14.56
C ALA A 252 -16.60 15.97 -13.58
N GLY A 253 -15.60 15.94 -12.68
CA GLY A 253 -15.28 17.02 -11.75
C GLY A 253 -14.86 18.30 -12.47
N CYS A 254 -14.04 18.21 -13.51
CA CYS A 254 -13.62 19.36 -14.32
C CYS A 254 -14.80 20.01 -15.06
N VAL A 255 -15.67 19.21 -15.67
CA VAL A 255 -16.88 19.71 -16.36
C VAL A 255 -17.84 20.33 -15.35
N TYR A 256 -18.07 19.68 -14.21
CA TYR A 256 -18.92 20.23 -13.15
C TYR A 256 -18.37 21.56 -12.61
N GLY A 257 -17.06 21.61 -12.33
CA GLY A 257 -16.39 22.80 -11.85
C GLY A 257 -16.49 23.96 -12.86
N PHE A 258 -16.29 23.68 -14.16
CA PHE A 258 -16.47 24.67 -15.22
C PHE A 258 -17.89 25.22 -15.25
N LEU A 259 -18.89 24.36 -15.26
CA LEU A 259 -20.30 24.77 -15.26
C LEU A 259 -20.69 25.54 -14.00
N TYR A 260 -20.17 25.14 -12.85
CA TYR A 260 -20.40 25.83 -11.57
C TYR A 260 -19.81 27.25 -11.58
N LEU A 261 -18.60 27.43 -12.08
CA LEU A 261 -17.95 28.75 -12.16
C LEU A 261 -18.65 29.65 -13.14
N GLU A 262 -19.05 29.17 -14.34
CA GLU A 262 -19.74 29.93 -15.34
C GLU A 262 -21.11 30.40 -14.82
N ASN A 263 -21.87 29.56 -14.12
CA ASN A 263 -23.15 29.97 -13.53
C ASN A 263 -22.99 31.01 -12.40
N ARG A 264 -21.87 30.94 -11.64
CA ARG A 264 -21.61 31.90 -10.54
C ARG A 264 -21.19 33.29 -11.05
N TRP A 265 -20.64 33.40 -12.26
CA TRP A 265 -20.24 34.65 -12.87
C TRP A 265 -21.40 35.39 -13.55
N LEU A 266 -22.55 34.74 -13.70
CA LEU A 266 -23.74 35.28 -14.39
C LEU A 266 -24.84 35.75 -13.41
N ASP A 267 -24.67 35.52 -12.10
CA ASP A 267 -25.44 36.06 -10.99
C ASP A 267 -24.73 37.33 -10.43
#